data_9295972b9f614c6b0fe73d2949eb6a6b
#
_entry.id   9295972b9f614c6b0fe73d2949eb6a6b
#
_cell.length_a   1.000
_cell.length_b   1.000
_cell.length_c   1.000
_cell.angle_alpha   90.00
_cell.angle_beta   90.00
_cell.angle_gamma   90.00
#
_symmetry.space_group_name_H-M   'P 1'
#
loop_
_entity.id
_entity.type
_entity.pdbx_description
1 polymer ?
#
loop_
_entity_poly.entity_id
_entity_poly.type
_entity_poly.pdbx_seq_one_letter_code
_entity_poly.pdbx_strand_id
1 'polypeptide(L)'
;MHGSFTLKLDGVSCPVCNSRELNHITVTPSDRKGGDPIPLRECRNCIFAWQWPAQSNFLKSVAHASQRYASDQENEYYKDERRRSVAEHQIEYVRGLHPKGTTVLDVGSGDGAFATVAAEAGWCSIGIDPAMPHESEGNPTLRKATLEDLDKGETFDVVTLWDVIEHLDSPCDVLEQAARHVAPGGWLIVETGNYQSLERVQAGTTWWAYAADHRWYFTPSIVRYALEAQGLSGVVLAPWVLRPHTKKKKKTRASLWRVIRNAPKGIAKMRRELEQNAQIRAAQEEWPDWYHLSIFTAAAQKPVIPTKPSA
;
A
#
# COMPACT_ATOMS: atom_id res chain seq x y z
N MET A 1 25.53 -7.60 -1.46
CA MET A 1 25.59 -6.19 -1.87
C MET A 1 24.23 -5.59 -1.52
N HIS A 2 24.12 -4.89 -0.39
CA HIS A 2 22.91 -4.16 -0.04
C HIS A 2 22.95 -2.83 -0.77
N GLY A 3 22.37 -2.80 -1.97
CA GLY A 3 22.17 -1.54 -2.70
C GLY A 3 21.04 -0.78 -2.04
N SER A 4 21.23 0.48 -1.68
CA SER A 4 20.16 1.32 -1.19
C SER A 4 19.07 1.44 -2.27
N PHE A 5 17.86 0.95 -1.97
CA PHE A 5 16.70 1.16 -2.82
C PHE A 5 16.19 2.58 -2.59
N THR A 6 16.27 3.42 -3.59
CA THR A 6 15.78 4.81 -3.52
C THR A 6 14.94 5.12 -4.76
N LEU A 7 13.76 5.68 -4.56
CA LEU A 7 12.90 6.14 -5.66
C LEU A 7 13.27 7.57 -6.05
N LYS A 8 14.11 7.72 -7.08
CA LYS A 8 14.48 9.03 -7.63
C LYS A 8 13.61 9.38 -8.82
N LEU A 9 12.90 10.49 -8.75
CA LEU A 9 12.04 11.00 -9.81
C LEU A 9 12.82 11.98 -10.71
N ASP A 10 13.19 11.56 -11.90
CA ASP A 10 13.74 12.41 -12.97
C ASP A 10 12.73 12.66 -14.12
N GLY A 11 11.60 11.96 -14.09
CA GLY A 11 10.53 12.03 -15.08
C GLY A 11 10.85 11.35 -16.43
N VAL A 12 12.05 10.82 -16.60
CA VAL A 12 12.51 10.21 -17.87
C VAL A 12 12.84 8.73 -17.73
N SER A 13 13.04 8.25 -16.52
CA SER A 13 13.34 6.84 -16.23
C SER A 13 12.47 6.31 -15.08
N CYS A 14 12.30 4.99 -15.04
CA CYS A 14 11.62 4.30 -13.96
C CYS A 14 12.45 4.40 -12.67
N PRO A 15 11.90 4.91 -11.57
CA PRO A 15 12.64 5.04 -10.32
C PRO A 15 13.01 3.70 -9.67
N VAL A 16 12.44 2.58 -10.15
CA VAL A 16 12.73 1.23 -9.63
C VAL A 16 13.79 0.52 -10.46
N CYS A 17 13.62 0.44 -11.80
CA CYS A 17 14.48 -0.38 -12.66
C CYS A 17 15.28 0.43 -13.70
N ASN A 18 15.24 1.77 -13.64
CA ASN A 18 15.92 2.70 -14.57
C ASN A 18 15.53 2.55 -16.05
N SER A 19 14.50 1.77 -16.39
CA SER A 19 14.00 1.66 -17.76
C SER A 19 13.45 3.01 -18.25
N ARG A 20 13.74 3.36 -19.49
CA ARG A 20 13.15 4.53 -20.17
C ARG A 20 11.90 4.18 -20.97
N GLU A 21 11.50 2.92 -20.97
CA GLU A 21 10.27 2.49 -21.64
C GLU A 21 9.06 2.78 -20.75
N LEU A 22 8.50 3.97 -20.90
CA LEU A 22 7.41 4.46 -20.08
C LEU A 22 6.13 4.65 -20.90
N ASN A 23 5.01 4.21 -20.36
CA ASN A 23 3.68 4.62 -20.80
C ASN A 23 3.29 5.93 -20.10
N HIS A 24 2.59 6.79 -20.83
CA HIS A 24 1.96 7.99 -20.29
C HIS A 24 0.47 7.74 -20.27
N ILE A 25 -0.11 7.65 -19.10
CA ILE A 25 -1.53 7.41 -18.92
C ILE A 25 -2.16 8.52 -18.10
N THR A 26 -3.43 8.75 -18.36
CA THR A 26 -4.26 9.67 -17.58
C THR A 26 -5.42 8.88 -16.99
N VAL A 27 -5.59 8.96 -15.68
CA VAL A 27 -6.64 8.22 -14.96
C VAL A 27 -7.60 9.20 -14.30
N THR A 28 -8.79 8.73 -13.98
CA THR A 28 -9.80 9.51 -13.26
C THR A 28 -9.75 9.14 -11.79
N PRO A 29 -9.57 10.11 -10.86
CA PRO A 29 -9.59 9.82 -9.43
C PRO A 29 -10.93 9.21 -9.02
N SER A 30 -10.87 8.22 -8.12
CA SER A 30 -12.07 7.54 -7.62
C SER A 30 -12.78 8.31 -6.51
N ASP A 31 -12.03 9.12 -5.79
CA ASP A 31 -12.42 9.85 -4.59
C ASP A 31 -13.21 11.14 -4.87
N ARG A 32 -13.24 11.56 -6.14
CA ARG A 32 -13.96 12.79 -6.53
C ARG A 32 -14.78 12.54 -7.79
N LYS A 33 -16.08 12.66 -7.67
CA LYS A 33 -16.96 12.81 -8.84
C LYS A 33 -16.61 14.14 -9.53
N GLY A 34 -15.84 14.08 -10.63
CA GLY A 34 -15.39 15.25 -11.40
C GLY A 34 -14.05 15.85 -10.96
N GLY A 35 -13.21 15.10 -10.24
CA GLY A 35 -11.83 15.49 -9.92
C GLY A 35 -10.95 15.62 -11.16
N ASP A 36 -9.88 16.43 -11.07
CA ASP A 36 -8.92 16.60 -12.16
C ASP A 36 -8.26 15.28 -12.51
N PRO A 37 -8.05 15.00 -13.80
CA PRO A 37 -7.37 13.80 -14.24
C PRO A 37 -5.96 13.71 -13.65
N ILE A 38 -5.54 12.52 -13.23
CA ILE A 38 -4.22 12.25 -12.68
C ILE A 38 -3.30 11.76 -13.79
N PRO A 39 -2.21 12.49 -14.12
CA PRO A 39 -1.20 12.01 -15.05
C PRO A 39 -0.28 11.00 -14.38
N LEU A 40 -0.10 9.84 -15.00
CA LEU A 40 0.79 8.79 -14.52
C LEU A 40 1.87 8.47 -15.55
N ARG A 41 3.03 8.06 -15.04
CA ARG A 41 4.04 7.28 -15.72
C ARG A 41 3.89 5.83 -15.28
N GLU A 42 3.92 4.91 -16.23
CA GLU A 42 3.94 3.47 -15.98
C GLU A 42 5.16 2.86 -16.66
N CYS A 43 5.98 2.16 -15.91
CA CYS A 43 7.11 1.44 -16.46
C CYS A 43 6.65 0.17 -17.18
N ARG A 44 7.02 0.02 -18.46
CA ARG A 44 6.69 -1.16 -19.26
C ARG A 44 7.49 -2.41 -18.85
N ASN A 45 8.62 -2.21 -18.16
CA ASN A 45 9.50 -3.30 -17.75
C ASN A 45 9.08 -3.92 -16.41
N CYS A 46 8.80 -3.10 -15.38
CA CYS A 46 8.48 -3.60 -14.03
C CYS A 46 7.05 -3.28 -13.56
N ILE A 47 6.24 -2.68 -14.41
CA ILE A 47 4.81 -2.36 -14.16
C ILE A 47 4.61 -1.34 -13.01
N PHE A 48 5.68 -0.78 -12.44
CA PHE A 48 5.57 0.27 -11.45
C PHE A 48 4.99 1.54 -12.06
N ALA A 49 4.08 2.21 -11.35
CA ALA A 49 3.53 3.48 -11.81
C ALA A 49 3.60 4.56 -10.72
N TRP A 50 3.63 5.82 -11.17
CA TRP A 50 3.70 6.98 -10.27
C TRP A 50 3.07 8.21 -10.91
N GLN A 51 2.62 9.15 -10.09
CA GLN A 51 2.16 10.45 -10.58
C GLN A 51 3.32 11.27 -11.14
N TRP A 52 3.13 11.83 -12.36
CA TRP A 52 4.10 12.72 -12.97
C TRP A 52 3.46 13.73 -13.93
N PRO A 53 3.57 15.07 -13.68
CA PRO A 53 4.14 15.64 -12.44
C PRO A 53 3.31 15.27 -11.22
N ALA A 54 3.94 15.25 -10.04
CA ALA A 54 3.24 14.95 -8.80
C ALA A 54 2.23 16.07 -8.49
N GLN A 55 0.97 15.71 -8.30
CA GLN A 55 -0.11 16.66 -7.96
C GLN A 55 -0.27 16.84 -6.45
N SER A 56 0.23 15.91 -5.69
CA SER A 56 0.22 15.92 -4.23
C SER A 56 1.66 15.87 -3.69
N ASN A 57 1.82 16.26 -2.44
CA ASN A 57 3.01 16.07 -1.64
C ASN A 57 2.57 15.68 -0.22
N PHE A 58 3.53 15.31 0.63
CA PHE A 58 3.25 14.88 2.00
C PHE A 58 2.35 15.87 2.76
N LEU A 59 2.64 17.16 2.72
CA LEU A 59 1.83 18.17 3.43
C LEU A 59 0.40 18.25 2.91
N LYS A 60 0.19 18.11 1.59
CA LYS A 60 -1.17 18.05 1.01
C LYS A 60 -1.89 16.78 1.39
N SER A 61 -1.19 15.65 1.46
CA SER A 61 -1.77 14.38 1.90
C SER A 61 -2.19 14.45 3.37
N VAL A 62 -1.37 15.02 4.23
CA VAL A 62 -1.69 15.27 5.66
C VAL A 62 -2.90 16.19 5.79
N ALA A 63 -2.94 17.31 5.06
CA ALA A 63 -4.08 18.24 5.09
C ALA A 63 -5.38 17.58 4.60
N HIS A 64 -5.29 16.75 3.57
CA HIS A 64 -6.43 16.01 3.04
C HIS A 64 -6.91 14.94 4.03
N ALA A 65 -6.01 14.20 4.67
CA ALA A 65 -6.35 13.24 5.72
C ALA A 65 -7.03 13.94 6.92
N SER A 66 -6.48 15.05 7.39
CA SER A 66 -7.07 15.84 8.48
C SER A 66 -8.49 16.32 8.16
N GLN A 67 -8.73 16.75 6.91
CA GLN A 67 -10.09 17.13 6.47
C GLN A 67 -11.03 15.92 6.44
N ARG A 68 -10.54 14.76 5.99
CA ARG A 68 -11.33 13.51 5.98
C ARG A 68 -11.75 13.09 7.38
N TYR A 69 -10.84 13.09 8.35
CA TYR A 69 -11.16 12.75 9.74
C TYR A 69 -12.17 13.72 10.37
N ALA A 70 -12.20 14.98 9.89
CA ALA A 70 -13.13 15.99 10.39
C ALA A 70 -14.52 15.92 9.73
N SER A 71 -14.64 15.49 8.46
CA SER A 71 -15.86 15.67 7.65
C SER A 71 -16.60 14.40 7.28
N ASP A 72 -15.99 13.23 7.33
CA ASP A 72 -16.50 12.05 6.61
C ASP A 72 -17.15 10.97 7.49
N GLN A 73 -17.97 11.37 8.47
CA GLN A 73 -18.87 10.43 9.16
C GLN A 73 -19.96 9.83 8.22
N GLU A 74 -20.16 10.39 7.03
CA GLU A 74 -21.15 9.89 6.04
C GLU A 74 -20.57 8.85 5.06
N ASN A 75 -19.25 8.75 4.91
CA ASN A 75 -18.65 7.77 4.02
C ASN A 75 -18.61 6.40 4.70
N GLU A 76 -19.13 5.38 4.00
CA GLU A 76 -19.20 4.01 4.51
C GLU A 76 -17.82 3.40 4.87
N TYR A 77 -16.75 3.89 4.27
CA TYR A 77 -15.37 3.48 4.60
C TYR A 77 -14.92 3.99 5.98
N TYR A 78 -15.37 5.18 6.39
CA TYR A 78 -15.00 5.82 7.66
C TYR A 78 -15.99 5.56 8.80
N LYS A 79 -17.01 4.70 8.59
CA LYS A 79 -17.86 4.24 9.69
C LYS A 79 -17.04 3.43 10.68
N ASP A 80 -17.14 3.78 11.95
CA ASP A 80 -16.39 3.14 13.05
C ASP A 80 -16.48 1.62 13.03
N GLU A 81 -17.65 1.05 12.75
CA GLU A 81 -17.87 -0.38 12.68
C GLU A 81 -17.04 -1.06 11.57
N ARG A 82 -16.91 -0.42 10.42
CA ARG A 82 -16.13 -0.98 9.31
C ARG A 82 -14.63 -0.91 9.60
N ARG A 83 -14.14 0.23 10.09
CA ARG A 83 -12.71 0.40 10.44
C ARG A 83 -12.33 -0.55 11.56
N ARG A 84 -13.20 -0.69 12.55
CA ARG A 84 -13.02 -1.68 13.61
C ARG A 84 -12.93 -3.10 13.07
N SER A 85 -13.84 -3.50 12.17
CA SER A 85 -13.82 -4.83 11.55
C SER A 85 -12.53 -5.06 10.73
N VAL A 86 -12.04 -4.03 10.03
CA VAL A 86 -10.73 -4.09 9.34
C VAL A 86 -9.61 -4.31 10.35
N ALA A 87 -9.55 -3.50 11.40
CA ALA A 87 -8.53 -3.59 12.43
C ALA A 87 -8.53 -4.95 13.17
N GLU A 88 -9.71 -5.53 13.40
CA GLU A 88 -9.85 -6.87 14.01
C GLU A 88 -9.17 -7.96 13.16
N HIS A 89 -9.32 -7.91 11.83
CA HIS A 89 -8.63 -8.86 10.95
C HIS A 89 -7.12 -8.56 10.85
N GLN A 90 -6.75 -7.27 10.82
CA GLN A 90 -5.35 -6.88 10.80
C GLN A 90 -4.61 -7.41 12.05
N ILE A 91 -5.21 -7.30 13.25
CA ILE A 91 -4.59 -7.83 14.47
C ILE A 91 -4.57 -9.37 14.50
N GLU A 92 -5.56 -10.03 13.93
CA GLU A 92 -5.52 -11.49 13.76
C GLU A 92 -4.36 -11.92 12.84
N TYR A 93 -4.13 -11.20 11.74
CA TYR A 93 -2.99 -11.44 10.87
C TYR A 93 -1.66 -11.22 11.59
N VAL A 94 -1.52 -10.11 12.34
CA VAL A 94 -0.34 -9.82 13.17
C VAL A 94 -0.06 -10.94 14.16
N ARG A 95 -1.10 -11.43 14.87
CA ARG A 95 -0.99 -12.55 15.80
C ARG A 95 -0.58 -13.85 15.13
N GLY A 96 -1.04 -14.09 13.91
CA GLY A 96 -0.64 -15.25 13.13
C GLY A 96 0.85 -15.25 12.79
N LEU A 97 1.42 -14.08 12.48
CA LEU A 97 2.84 -13.92 12.18
C LEU A 97 3.71 -13.93 13.44
N HIS A 98 3.25 -13.30 14.51
CA HIS A 98 4.04 -13.15 15.75
C HIS A 98 3.22 -13.47 17.02
N PRO A 99 2.94 -14.78 17.28
CA PRO A 99 2.04 -15.19 18.37
C PRO A 99 2.50 -14.78 19.78
N LYS A 100 3.79 -14.48 19.94
CA LYS A 100 4.40 -14.06 21.22
C LYS A 100 4.68 -12.56 21.29
N GLY A 101 4.34 -11.82 20.24
CA GLY A 101 4.51 -10.37 20.21
C GLY A 101 3.59 -9.69 21.22
N THR A 102 4.06 -8.62 21.80
CA THR A 102 3.35 -7.84 22.83
C THR A 102 3.34 -6.34 22.57
N THR A 103 4.21 -5.87 21.68
CA THR A 103 4.36 -4.45 21.37
C THR A 103 4.15 -4.17 19.88
N VAL A 104 3.36 -3.15 19.55
CA VAL A 104 3.11 -2.76 18.17
C VAL A 104 3.17 -1.23 17.99
N LEU A 105 3.86 -0.81 16.94
CA LEU A 105 3.87 0.56 16.44
C LEU A 105 3.07 0.60 15.13
N ASP A 106 2.03 1.44 15.09
CA ASP A 106 1.24 1.68 13.89
C ASP A 106 1.60 3.06 13.30
N VAL A 107 2.27 3.05 12.16
CA VAL A 107 2.75 4.24 11.46
C VAL A 107 1.74 4.68 10.42
N GLY A 108 1.31 5.94 10.49
CA GLY A 108 0.18 6.45 9.69
C GLY A 108 -1.14 5.88 10.20
N SER A 109 -1.29 5.83 11.53
CA SER A 109 -2.42 5.18 12.21
C SER A 109 -3.77 5.87 12.02
N GLY A 110 -3.79 7.01 11.34
CA GLY A 110 -5.01 7.77 11.10
C GLY A 110 -5.64 8.25 12.40
N ASP A 111 -6.84 7.78 12.67
CA ASP A 111 -7.58 8.06 13.91
C ASP A 111 -7.32 7.03 15.03
N GLY A 112 -6.37 6.10 14.81
CA GLY A 112 -5.96 5.11 15.79
C GLY A 112 -6.84 3.86 15.87
N ALA A 113 -7.65 3.57 14.86
CA ALA A 113 -8.56 2.41 14.89
C ALA A 113 -7.82 1.08 15.08
N PHE A 114 -6.73 0.84 14.33
CA PHE A 114 -5.92 -0.37 14.49
C PHE A 114 -5.22 -0.41 15.85
N ALA A 115 -4.59 0.71 16.26
CA ALA A 115 -3.91 0.79 17.56
C ALA A 115 -4.87 0.51 18.73
N THR A 116 -6.12 0.98 18.64
CA THR A 116 -7.16 0.73 19.64
C THR A 116 -7.51 -0.75 19.72
N VAL A 117 -7.77 -1.38 18.59
CA VAL A 117 -8.13 -2.81 18.56
C VAL A 117 -6.94 -3.68 18.99
N ALA A 118 -5.71 -3.29 18.66
CA ALA A 118 -4.50 -3.97 19.14
C ALA A 118 -4.38 -3.89 20.67
N ALA A 119 -4.66 -2.72 21.26
CA ALA A 119 -4.65 -2.55 22.71
C ALA A 119 -5.73 -3.40 23.40
N GLU A 120 -6.96 -3.41 22.88
CA GLU A 120 -8.05 -4.27 23.37
C GLU A 120 -7.70 -5.77 23.25
N ALA A 121 -6.89 -6.12 22.24
CA ALA A 121 -6.39 -7.46 22.05
C ALA A 121 -5.19 -7.83 22.96
N GLY A 122 -4.77 -6.92 23.85
CA GLY A 122 -3.73 -7.14 24.86
C GLY A 122 -2.33 -6.72 24.43
N TRP A 123 -2.17 -5.99 23.32
CA TRP A 123 -0.89 -5.45 22.90
C TRP A 123 -0.61 -4.10 23.56
N CYS A 124 0.66 -3.81 23.87
CA CYS A 124 1.10 -2.44 24.12
C CYS A 124 1.22 -1.75 22.76
N SER A 125 0.30 -0.83 22.49
CA SER A 125 0.08 -0.27 21.18
C SER A 125 0.37 1.22 21.14
N ILE A 126 1.16 1.66 20.16
CA ILE A 126 1.41 3.06 19.86
C ILE A 126 0.98 3.32 18.41
N GLY A 127 0.16 4.34 18.21
CA GLY A 127 -0.22 4.86 16.90
C GLY A 127 0.38 6.25 16.69
N ILE A 128 1.02 6.47 15.55
CA ILE A 128 1.54 7.77 15.14
C ILE A 128 0.99 8.18 13.79
N ASP A 129 0.55 9.44 13.67
CA ASP A 129 0.10 10.02 12.40
C ASP A 129 0.21 11.55 12.47
N PRO A 130 0.81 12.22 11.48
CA PRO A 130 0.89 13.69 11.46
C PRO A 130 -0.48 14.37 11.27
N ALA A 131 -1.48 13.64 10.78
CA ALA A 131 -2.86 14.11 10.63
C ALA A 131 -3.78 13.69 11.80
N MET A 132 -3.23 13.10 12.86
CA MET A 132 -3.98 12.59 14.03
C MET A 132 -5.01 13.61 14.51
N PRO A 133 -6.30 13.24 14.56
CA PRO A 133 -7.36 14.17 14.98
C PRO A 133 -7.38 14.39 16.48
N HIS A 134 -6.93 13.43 17.27
CA HIS A 134 -6.87 13.48 18.73
C HIS A 134 -5.72 12.60 19.23
N GLU A 135 -5.11 13.02 20.31
CA GLU A 135 -4.04 12.27 20.98
C GLU A 135 -4.58 11.62 22.26
N SER A 136 -3.96 10.52 22.67
CA SER A 136 -4.24 9.85 23.94
C SER A 136 -2.97 9.35 24.59
N GLU A 137 -2.98 9.33 25.93
CA GLU A 137 -1.97 8.65 26.73
C GLU A 137 -2.55 7.34 27.28
N GLY A 138 -1.68 6.37 27.54
CA GLY A 138 -2.06 5.06 28.06
C GLY A 138 -1.92 3.95 27.03
N ASN A 139 -2.91 3.06 26.91
CA ASN A 139 -2.90 1.99 25.92
C ASN A 139 -4.25 1.90 25.20
N PRO A 140 -4.37 2.29 23.91
CA PRO A 140 -3.25 2.72 23.07
C PRO A 140 -2.71 4.11 23.41
N THR A 141 -1.44 4.36 23.13
CA THR A 141 -0.89 5.71 23.05
C THR A 141 -1.04 6.23 21.63
N LEU A 142 -1.71 7.36 21.43
CA LEU A 142 -1.91 7.99 20.12
C LEU A 142 -1.21 9.35 20.10
N ARG A 143 -0.33 9.57 19.11
CA ARG A 143 0.50 10.77 19.01
C ARG A 143 0.42 11.40 17.61
N LYS A 144 0.26 12.71 17.57
CA LYS A 144 0.43 13.49 16.35
C LYS A 144 1.93 13.64 16.06
N ALA A 145 2.50 12.63 15.41
CA ALA A 145 3.93 12.48 15.23
C ALA A 145 4.27 11.75 13.92
N THR A 146 5.54 11.81 13.56
CA THR A 146 6.19 10.99 12.53
C THR A 146 7.22 10.06 13.16
N LEU A 147 7.84 9.16 12.37
CA LEU A 147 8.93 8.30 12.87
C LEU A 147 10.17 9.09 13.34
N GLU A 148 10.36 10.32 12.85
CA GLU A 148 11.49 11.18 13.24
C GLU A 148 11.37 11.70 14.68
N ASP A 149 10.13 11.72 15.20
CA ASP A 149 9.81 12.19 16.55
C ASP A 149 9.97 11.10 17.62
N LEU A 150 10.17 9.83 17.20
CA LEU A 150 10.38 8.71 18.11
C LEU A 150 11.84 8.60 18.57
N ASP A 151 12.03 8.02 19.75
CA ASP A 151 13.37 7.69 20.23
C ASP A 151 14.02 6.63 19.32
N LYS A 152 15.21 6.91 18.81
CA LYS A 152 15.96 6.05 17.89
C LYS A 152 16.26 4.67 18.46
N GLY A 153 16.22 4.50 19.77
CA GLY A 153 16.43 3.22 20.46
C GLY A 153 15.14 2.42 20.71
N GLU A 154 13.98 3.03 20.49
CA GLU A 154 12.69 2.39 20.72
C GLU A 154 12.41 1.33 19.65
N THR A 155 12.11 0.10 20.07
CA THR A 155 11.82 -1.00 19.14
C THR A 155 10.57 -1.77 19.55
N PHE A 156 9.88 -2.34 18.55
CA PHE A 156 8.62 -3.02 18.69
C PHE A 156 8.69 -4.42 18.08
N ASP A 157 7.93 -5.35 18.64
CA ASP A 157 7.77 -6.69 18.07
C ASP A 157 7.17 -6.64 16.66
N VAL A 158 6.26 -5.67 16.43
CA VAL A 158 5.67 -5.45 15.13
C VAL A 158 5.58 -3.95 14.84
N VAL A 159 5.92 -3.57 13.60
CA VAL A 159 5.69 -2.24 13.05
C VAL A 159 4.78 -2.38 11.85
N THR A 160 3.73 -1.57 11.77
CA THR A 160 2.72 -1.64 10.70
C THR A 160 2.61 -0.33 9.94
N LEU A 161 2.32 -0.44 8.62
CA LEU A 161 1.96 0.65 7.72
C LEU A 161 0.76 0.20 6.87
N TRP A 162 -0.46 0.56 7.25
CA TRP A 162 -1.69 0.20 6.56
C TRP A 162 -2.15 1.31 5.63
N ASP A 163 -2.06 1.11 4.30
CA ASP A 163 -2.40 2.11 3.27
C ASP A 163 -1.65 3.46 3.48
N VAL A 164 -0.32 3.40 3.63
CA VAL A 164 0.53 4.57 3.93
C VAL A 164 1.55 4.87 2.84
N ILE A 165 2.27 3.85 2.37
CA ILE A 165 3.46 4.05 1.52
C ILE A 165 3.16 4.70 0.17
N GLU A 166 1.95 4.56 -0.34
CA GLU A 166 1.49 5.19 -1.59
C GLU A 166 1.33 6.70 -1.50
N HIS A 167 1.18 7.25 -0.29
CA HIS A 167 1.00 8.68 -0.03
C HIS A 167 2.30 9.45 0.20
N LEU A 168 3.39 8.76 0.52
CA LEU A 168 4.62 9.36 1.00
C LEU A 168 5.43 10.03 -0.13
N ASP A 169 6.19 11.07 0.21
CA ASP A 169 7.16 11.67 -0.70
C ASP A 169 8.34 10.73 -0.96
N SER A 170 8.85 10.10 0.10
CA SER A 170 9.99 9.19 0.09
C SER A 170 9.65 7.90 0.83
N PRO A 171 8.89 6.97 0.21
CA PRO A 171 8.47 5.74 0.88
C PRO A 171 9.65 4.86 1.30
N CYS A 172 10.77 4.90 0.59
CA CYS A 172 11.96 4.12 0.94
C CYS A 172 12.60 4.60 2.25
N ASP A 173 12.66 5.92 2.46
CA ASP A 173 13.23 6.50 3.67
C ASP A 173 12.36 6.16 4.90
N VAL A 174 11.04 6.20 4.72
CA VAL A 174 10.10 5.81 5.78
C VAL A 174 10.16 4.31 6.08
N LEU A 175 10.30 3.45 5.07
CA LEU A 175 10.50 2.02 5.27
C LEU A 175 11.83 1.72 5.98
N GLU A 176 12.90 2.45 5.67
CA GLU A 176 14.17 2.34 6.37
C GLU A 176 14.04 2.73 7.85
N GLN A 177 13.39 3.85 8.13
CA GLN A 177 13.14 4.29 9.50
C GLN A 177 12.25 3.28 10.25
N ALA A 178 11.14 2.82 9.65
CA ALA A 178 10.26 1.83 10.23
C ALA A 178 11.00 0.51 10.54
N ALA A 179 11.88 0.04 9.64
CA ALA A 179 12.68 -1.16 9.86
C ALA A 179 13.68 -1.02 11.04
N ARG A 180 14.14 0.20 11.36
CA ARG A 180 14.98 0.43 12.55
C ARG A 180 14.20 0.20 13.84
N HIS A 181 12.93 0.58 13.86
CA HIS A 181 12.04 0.38 15.01
C HIS A 181 11.52 -1.06 15.17
N VAL A 182 11.78 -1.95 14.23
CA VAL A 182 11.48 -3.38 14.41
C VAL A 182 12.50 -4.02 15.34
N ALA A 183 12.08 -4.73 16.37
CA ALA A 183 12.95 -5.51 17.25
C ALA A 183 13.60 -6.70 16.48
N PRO A 184 14.79 -7.19 16.87
CA PRO A 184 15.35 -8.42 16.31
C PRO A 184 14.37 -9.59 16.43
N GLY A 185 14.05 -10.27 15.32
CA GLY A 185 13.01 -11.29 15.25
C GLY A 185 11.59 -10.79 15.10
N GLY A 186 11.37 -9.46 15.18
CA GLY A 186 10.09 -8.80 14.93
C GLY A 186 9.76 -8.65 13.46
N TRP A 187 8.61 -8.04 13.17
CA TRP A 187 8.04 -7.93 11.82
C TRP A 187 7.76 -6.50 11.41
N LEU A 188 8.08 -6.16 10.17
CA LEU A 188 7.54 -4.99 9.46
C LEU A 188 6.43 -5.45 8.54
N ILE A 189 5.25 -4.86 8.67
CA ILE A 189 4.06 -5.19 7.87
C ILE A 189 3.63 -3.96 7.09
N VAL A 190 3.44 -4.12 5.78
CA VAL A 190 3.03 -3.06 4.86
C VAL A 190 1.83 -3.54 4.07
N GLU A 191 0.76 -2.75 4.04
CA GLU A 191 -0.40 -2.95 3.16
C GLU A 191 -0.51 -1.80 2.19
N THR A 192 -0.81 -2.08 0.91
CA THR A 192 -0.99 -1.06 -0.11
C THR A 192 -1.73 -1.62 -1.33
N GLY A 193 -2.06 -0.74 -2.29
CA GLY A 193 -2.71 -1.12 -3.53
C GLY A 193 -1.87 -2.04 -4.41
N ASN A 194 -2.50 -3.07 -5.00
CA ASN A 194 -1.88 -3.98 -5.96
C ASN A 194 -2.07 -3.47 -7.39
N TYR A 195 -1.09 -2.74 -7.90
CA TYR A 195 -1.16 -2.20 -9.27
C TYR A 195 -1.12 -3.28 -10.36
N GLN A 196 -0.66 -4.49 -10.04
CA GLN A 196 -0.64 -5.64 -10.93
C GLN A 196 -1.95 -6.45 -10.91
N SER A 197 -2.96 -6.01 -10.17
CA SER A 197 -4.21 -6.76 -9.99
C SER A 197 -5.07 -6.84 -11.25
N LEU A 198 -5.78 -7.96 -11.41
CA LEU A 198 -6.78 -8.14 -12.44
C LEU A 198 -7.92 -7.10 -12.33
N GLU A 199 -8.32 -6.73 -11.11
CA GLU A 199 -9.32 -5.67 -10.89
C GLU A 199 -8.87 -4.35 -11.52
N ARG A 200 -7.62 -3.94 -11.32
CA ARG A 200 -7.05 -2.73 -11.94
C ARG A 200 -7.04 -2.85 -13.46
N VAL A 201 -6.57 -3.98 -14.00
CA VAL A 201 -6.52 -4.19 -15.45
C VAL A 201 -7.91 -4.12 -16.07
N GLN A 202 -8.92 -4.72 -15.43
CA GLN A 202 -10.31 -4.71 -15.91
C GLN A 202 -10.99 -3.34 -15.78
N ALA A 203 -10.70 -2.59 -14.70
CA ALA A 203 -11.23 -1.25 -14.48
C ALA A 203 -10.57 -0.21 -15.39
N GLY A 204 -9.35 -0.47 -15.87
CA GLY A 204 -8.60 0.46 -16.72
C GLY A 204 -8.34 1.78 -16.01
N THR A 205 -8.71 2.90 -16.61
CA THR A 205 -8.49 4.24 -16.07
C THR A 205 -9.45 4.64 -14.94
N THR A 206 -10.37 3.77 -14.56
CA THR A 206 -11.38 4.02 -13.51
C THR A 206 -11.21 3.09 -12.31
N TRP A 207 -10.01 2.53 -12.12
CA TRP A 207 -9.73 1.70 -10.95
C TRP A 207 -9.90 2.51 -9.66
N TRP A 208 -10.56 1.91 -8.69
CA TRP A 208 -10.97 2.60 -7.48
C TRP A 208 -9.79 3.12 -6.61
N ALA A 209 -8.61 2.52 -6.74
CA ALA A 209 -7.43 2.96 -5.99
C ALA A 209 -6.65 4.11 -6.67
N TYR A 210 -7.13 4.66 -7.79
CA TYR A 210 -6.60 5.92 -8.29
C TYR A 210 -7.15 7.07 -7.45
N ALA A 211 -6.37 7.52 -6.48
CA ALA A 211 -6.68 8.64 -5.62
C ALA A 211 -5.74 9.83 -5.89
N ALA A 212 -6.22 11.05 -5.67
CA ALA A 212 -5.44 12.26 -5.98
C ALA A 212 -4.17 12.38 -5.12
N ASP A 213 -4.18 11.79 -3.94
CA ASP A 213 -3.09 11.75 -2.97
C ASP A 213 -2.23 10.47 -3.04
N HIS A 214 -2.56 9.50 -3.92
CA HIS A 214 -1.70 8.35 -4.20
C HIS A 214 -0.62 8.74 -5.20
N ARG A 215 0.62 8.86 -4.74
CA ARG A 215 1.78 9.18 -5.59
C ARG A 215 2.37 7.98 -6.27
N TRP A 216 2.28 6.82 -5.62
CA TRP A 216 2.94 5.59 -6.03
C TRP A 216 1.93 4.46 -6.17
N TYR A 217 2.17 3.61 -7.15
CA TYR A 217 1.34 2.44 -7.42
C TYR A 217 2.24 1.22 -7.46
N PHE A 218 2.27 0.51 -6.33
CA PHE A 218 3.19 -0.60 -6.10
C PHE A 218 2.68 -1.92 -6.68
N THR A 219 3.62 -2.82 -6.96
CA THR A 219 3.33 -4.24 -7.17
C THR A 219 3.88 -5.06 -6.01
N PRO A 220 3.37 -6.28 -5.78
CA PRO A 220 3.88 -7.15 -4.71
C PRO A 220 5.39 -7.39 -4.77
N SER A 221 5.94 -7.60 -5.97
CA SER A 221 7.37 -7.81 -6.19
C SER A 221 8.22 -6.60 -5.80
N ILE A 222 7.72 -5.38 -6.06
CA ILE A 222 8.43 -4.15 -5.73
C ILE A 222 8.42 -3.91 -4.23
N VAL A 223 7.30 -4.16 -3.53
CA VAL A 223 7.26 -4.04 -2.07
C VAL A 223 8.15 -5.09 -1.42
N ARG A 224 8.16 -6.33 -1.92
CA ARG A 224 9.11 -7.36 -1.47
C ARG A 224 10.55 -6.85 -1.58
N TYR A 225 10.94 -6.37 -2.76
CA TYR A 225 12.28 -5.85 -2.99
C TYR A 225 12.61 -4.67 -2.07
N ALA A 226 11.65 -3.75 -1.85
CA ALA A 226 11.83 -2.62 -0.96
C ALA A 226 12.08 -3.05 0.49
N LEU A 227 11.37 -4.06 1.00
CA LEU A 227 11.55 -4.61 2.34
C LEU A 227 12.89 -5.35 2.48
N GLU A 228 13.26 -6.17 1.50
CA GLU A 228 14.55 -6.88 1.47
C GLU A 228 15.74 -5.90 1.42
N ALA A 229 15.60 -4.77 0.72
CA ALA A 229 16.61 -3.72 0.67
C ALA A 229 16.86 -3.05 2.03
N GLN A 230 15.90 -3.13 2.97
CA GLN A 230 16.07 -2.67 4.36
C GLN A 230 16.71 -3.73 5.27
N GLY A 231 17.22 -4.82 4.71
CA GLY A 231 17.85 -5.89 5.48
C GLY A 231 16.84 -6.81 6.18
N LEU A 232 15.57 -6.73 5.83
CA LEU A 232 14.55 -7.65 6.28
C LEU A 232 14.57 -8.93 5.43
N SER A 233 14.05 -10.02 5.95
CA SER A 233 14.06 -11.33 5.30
C SER A 233 12.75 -12.09 5.53
N GLY A 234 12.61 -13.25 4.88
CA GLY A 234 11.44 -14.09 5.06
C GLY A 234 10.13 -13.40 4.61
N VAL A 235 10.16 -12.64 3.52
CA VAL A 235 9.01 -11.86 3.07
C VAL A 235 7.84 -12.76 2.74
N VAL A 236 6.75 -12.58 3.47
CA VAL A 236 5.46 -13.22 3.25
C VAL A 236 4.54 -12.22 2.57
N LEU A 237 3.94 -12.63 1.44
CA LEU A 237 2.94 -11.84 0.75
C LEU A 237 1.58 -12.50 0.94
N ALA A 238 0.59 -11.73 1.32
CA ALA A 238 -0.76 -12.18 1.54
C ALA A 238 -1.78 -11.31 0.79
N PRO A 239 -2.89 -11.89 0.34
CA PRO A 239 -4.01 -11.09 -0.15
C PRO A 239 -4.56 -10.24 1.00
N TRP A 240 -5.22 -9.13 0.65
CA TRP A 240 -6.00 -8.39 1.63
C TRP A 240 -7.12 -9.27 2.19
N VAL A 241 -7.06 -9.54 3.48
CA VAL A 241 -7.90 -10.56 4.14
C VAL A 241 -9.36 -10.10 4.29
N LEU A 242 -9.69 -8.86 3.95
CA LEU A 242 -10.88 -8.15 4.46
C LEU A 242 -12.04 -7.91 3.52
N ARG A 243 -12.08 -8.49 2.33
CA ARG A 243 -13.35 -8.41 1.58
C ARG A 243 -14.25 -9.58 1.90
N PRO A 244 -15.38 -9.38 2.60
CA PRO A 244 -16.48 -10.33 2.49
C PRO A 244 -16.77 -10.47 0.98
N HIS A 245 -16.83 -11.69 0.49
CA HIS A 245 -17.11 -12.01 -0.91
C HIS A 245 -18.31 -11.20 -1.42
N THR A 246 -18.06 -10.11 -2.15
CA THR A 246 -19.15 -9.41 -2.84
C THR A 246 -19.69 -10.36 -3.88
N LYS A 247 -20.99 -10.70 -3.77
CA LYS A 247 -21.70 -11.56 -4.71
C LYS A 247 -21.36 -11.12 -6.14
N LYS A 248 -20.74 -12.00 -6.93
CA LYS A 248 -20.41 -11.79 -8.35
C LYS A 248 -21.65 -11.27 -9.06
N LYS A 249 -21.65 -9.99 -9.46
CA LYS A 249 -22.67 -9.51 -10.42
C LYS A 249 -22.48 -10.30 -11.70
N LYS A 250 -23.50 -11.05 -12.12
CA LYS A 250 -23.52 -11.79 -13.40
C LYS A 250 -23.22 -10.79 -14.52
N LYS A 251 -22.09 -10.95 -15.21
CA LYS A 251 -21.76 -10.16 -16.42
C LYS A 251 -22.79 -10.49 -17.49
N THR A 252 -23.59 -9.51 -17.87
CA THR A 252 -24.37 -9.56 -19.10
C THR A 252 -23.41 -9.55 -20.29
N ARG A 253 -23.54 -10.55 -21.17
CA ARG A 253 -22.78 -10.67 -22.41
C ARG A 253 -23.02 -9.42 -23.25
N ALA A 254 -22.03 -8.53 -23.32
CA ALA A 254 -22.04 -7.43 -24.30
C ALA A 254 -21.77 -8.02 -25.68
N SER A 255 -22.68 -7.73 -26.63
CA SER A 255 -22.71 -8.25 -27.98
C SER A 255 -21.41 -7.98 -28.76
N LEU A 256 -20.89 -9.00 -29.43
CA LEU A 256 -19.70 -9.00 -30.31
C LEU A 256 -19.79 -7.98 -31.47
N TRP A 257 -20.97 -7.52 -31.81
CA TRP A 257 -21.25 -6.66 -32.97
C TRP A 257 -20.80 -5.20 -32.83
N ARG A 258 -20.44 -4.74 -31.61
CA ARG A 258 -19.93 -3.38 -31.37
C ARG A 258 -18.47 -3.18 -31.74
N VAL A 259 -17.72 -4.27 -31.94
CA VAL A 259 -16.26 -4.27 -32.12
C VAL A 259 -15.83 -3.96 -33.57
N ILE A 260 -16.68 -4.25 -34.55
CA ILE A 260 -16.31 -4.20 -35.99
C ILE A 260 -16.40 -2.76 -36.59
N ARG A 261 -17.02 -1.82 -35.90
CA ARG A 261 -17.39 -0.52 -36.51
C ARG A 261 -16.32 0.59 -36.51
N ASN A 262 -15.14 0.39 -35.87
CA ASN A 262 -14.10 1.42 -35.75
C ASN A 262 -12.68 0.90 -35.98
N ALA A 263 -12.31 0.62 -37.23
CA ALA A 263 -11.07 -0.02 -37.64
C ALA A 263 -9.73 0.72 -37.26
N PRO A 264 -9.57 2.05 -37.25
CA PRO A 264 -8.28 2.63 -36.83
C PRO A 264 -8.05 2.62 -35.32
N LYS A 265 -9.12 2.64 -34.52
CA LYS A 265 -9.06 2.46 -33.06
C LYS A 265 -8.78 1.01 -32.66
N GLY A 266 -8.92 0.07 -33.61
CA GLY A 266 -8.81 -1.37 -33.39
C GLY A 266 -7.37 -1.84 -33.09
N ILE A 267 -6.37 -1.29 -33.78
CA ILE A 267 -4.96 -1.71 -33.60
C ILE A 267 -4.42 -1.25 -32.25
N ALA A 268 -4.65 0.00 -31.86
CA ALA A 268 -4.25 0.50 -30.55
C ALA A 268 -4.98 -0.23 -29.41
N LYS A 269 -6.26 -0.57 -29.61
CA LYS A 269 -7.05 -1.38 -28.69
C LYS A 269 -6.50 -2.79 -28.59
N MET A 270 -6.22 -3.45 -29.71
CA MET A 270 -5.68 -4.82 -29.75
C MET A 270 -4.29 -4.89 -29.09
N ARG A 271 -3.42 -3.91 -29.35
CA ARG A 271 -2.10 -3.84 -28.69
C ARG A 271 -2.25 -3.68 -27.17
N ARG A 272 -3.14 -2.82 -26.73
CA ARG A 272 -3.45 -2.65 -25.28
C ARG A 272 -4.02 -3.92 -24.67
N GLU A 273 -4.92 -4.61 -25.36
CA GLU A 273 -5.48 -5.90 -24.90
C GLU A 273 -4.40 -7.00 -24.84
N LEU A 274 -3.43 -7.03 -25.75
CA LEU A 274 -2.30 -7.96 -25.71
C LEU A 274 -1.37 -7.66 -24.50
N GLU A 275 -1.06 -6.37 -24.27
CA GLU A 275 -0.25 -5.93 -23.13
C GLU A 275 -0.97 -6.25 -21.81
N GLN A 276 -2.27 -5.99 -21.72
CA GLN A 276 -3.09 -6.33 -20.55
C GLN A 276 -3.14 -7.85 -20.30
N ASN A 277 -3.32 -8.65 -21.34
CA ASN A 277 -3.33 -10.10 -21.22
C ASN A 277 -1.98 -10.65 -20.77
N ALA A 278 -0.86 -10.04 -21.21
CA ALA A 278 0.46 -10.42 -20.73
C ALA A 278 0.67 -10.10 -19.26
N GLN A 279 0.22 -8.92 -18.79
CA GLN A 279 0.25 -8.53 -17.37
C GLN A 279 -0.61 -9.46 -16.50
N ILE A 280 -1.81 -9.82 -16.98
CA ILE A 280 -2.70 -10.76 -16.28
C ILE A 280 -2.04 -12.12 -16.13
N ARG A 281 -1.41 -12.64 -17.21
CA ARG A 281 -0.72 -13.94 -17.16
C ARG A 281 0.46 -13.91 -16.19
N ALA A 282 1.29 -12.88 -16.25
CA ALA A 282 2.42 -12.72 -15.35
C ALA A 282 1.96 -12.67 -13.88
N ALA A 283 0.91 -11.88 -13.58
CA ALA A 283 0.35 -11.83 -12.23
C ALA A 283 -0.28 -13.17 -11.80
N GLN A 284 -0.93 -13.88 -12.72
CA GLN A 284 -1.52 -15.19 -12.43
C GLN A 284 -0.47 -16.28 -12.20
N GLU A 285 0.66 -16.23 -12.91
CA GLU A 285 1.79 -17.14 -12.71
C GLU A 285 2.50 -16.87 -11.39
N GLU A 286 2.70 -15.60 -11.04
CA GLU A 286 3.40 -15.19 -9.82
C GLU A 286 2.51 -15.31 -8.56
N TRP A 287 1.19 -14.99 -8.70
CA TRP A 287 0.21 -14.91 -7.59
C TRP A 287 -1.06 -15.69 -7.92
N PRO A 288 -1.04 -17.03 -8.09
CA PRO A 288 -2.15 -17.79 -8.66
C PRO A 288 -3.48 -17.64 -7.91
N ASP A 289 -3.42 -17.47 -6.58
CA ASP A 289 -4.61 -17.46 -5.73
C ASP A 289 -5.22 -16.07 -5.54
N TRP A 290 -4.45 -14.99 -5.71
CA TRP A 290 -4.91 -13.65 -5.34
C TRP A 290 -4.49 -12.50 -6.27
N TYR A 291 -3.92 -12.78 -7.46
CA TYR A 291 -3.60 -11.74 -8.46
C TYR A 291 -4.78 -10.84 -8.84
N HIS A 292 -6.00 -11.27 -8.57
CA HIS A 292 -7.23 -10.52 -8.86
C HIS A 292 -7.51 -9.41 -7.83
N LEU A 293 -6.89 -9.43 -6.65
CA LEU A 293 -7.20 -8.48 -5.57
C LEU A 293 -6.43 -7.17 -5.71
N SER A 294 -7.13 -6.07 -5.49
CA SER A 294 -6.58 -4.70 -5.60
C SER A 294 -5.72 -4.26 -4.43
N ILE A 295 -5.67 -5.02 -3.35
CA ILE A 295 -4.85 -4.73 -2.16
C ILE A 295 -4.09 -5.99 -1.78
N PHE A 296 -2.91 -5.83 -1.24
CA PHE A 296 -2.10 -6.91 -0.67
C PHE A 296 -1.36 -6.43 0.56
N THR A 297 -0.98 -7.37 1.40
CA THR A 297 -0.16 -7.17 2.59
C THR A 297 1.19 -7.88 2.40
N ALA A 298 2.27 -7.20 2.69
CA ALA A 298 3.62 -7.75 2.72
C ALA A 298 4.15 -7.67 4.14
N ALA A 299 4.67 -8.78 4.67
CA ALA A 299 5.30 -8.85 5.98
C ALA A 299 6.72 -9.38 5.84
N ALA A 300 7.68 -8.75 6.51
CA ALA A 300 9.08 -9.15 6.49
C ALA A 300 9.67 -9.15 7.90
N GLN A 301 10.51 -10.12 8.19
CA GLN A 301 11.09 -10.31 9.51
C GLN A 301 12.47 -9.66 9.61
N LYS A 302 12.76 -8.99 10.73
CA LYS A 302 14.10 -8.53 11.07
C LYS A 302 14.93 -9.70 11.56
N PRO A 303 16.08 -10.00 10.93
CA PRO A 303 16.93 -11.10 11.38
C PRO A 303 17.38 -10.96 12.84
N VAL A 304 17.41 -12.05 13.56
CA VAL A 304 18.06 -12.12 14.87
C VAL A 304 19.56 -12.21 14.61
N ILE A 305 20.32 -11.18 14.96
CA ILE A 305 21.79 -11.27 14.92
C ILE A 305 22.22 -12.14 16.09
N PRO A 306 22.86 -13.31 15.85
CA PRO A 306 23.37 -14.12 16.96
C PRO A 306 24.38 -13.30 17.78
N THR A 307 24.10 -13.07 19.04
CA THR A 307 25.12 -12.56 19.95
C THR A 307 26.26 -13.56 19.98
N LYS A 308 27.48 -13.13 19.59
CA LYS A 308 28.67 -13.99 19.82
C LYS A 308 28.68 -14.39 21.30
N PRO A 309 28.82 -15.70 21.62
CA PRO A 309 29.01 -16.08 23.00
C PRO A 309 30.21 -15.30 23.52
N SER A 310 30.05 -14.63 24.67
CA SER A 310 31.15 -14.00 25.40
C SER A 310 32.19 -15.08 25.73
N ALA A 311 33.38 -14.89 25.17
CA ALA A 311 34.52 -15.77 25.39
C ALA A 311 34.98 -15.73 26.84
#